data_84f6484bdeb503f8c8d78320c4b0f7ee
#
_entry.id   84f6484bdeb503f8c8d78320c4b0f7ee
#
_cell.length_a   1.000
_cell.length_b   1.000
_cell.length_c   1.000
_cell.angle_alpha   90.00
_cell.angle_beta   90.00
_cell.angle_gamma   90.00
#
_symmetry.space_group_name_H-M   'P 1'
#
loop_
_entity.id
_entity.type
_entity.pdbx_description
1 polymer ?
#
loop_
_entity_poly.entity_id
_entity_poly.type
_entity_poly.pdbx_seq_one_letter_code
_entity_poly.pdbx_strand_id
1 'polypeptide(L)'
;WFAGWKKIRAAYHYNPGRAAELSEEDILVALKEGEKNPYKEYEYVAKEREEREQVEIPDFLTRKFTQAHLSVASERKIEGLEVKEICLTNGARIILKCTKDGERQITLTAFAKGGASVLPPEKYSQLEGVAGYMEMGGIEKMDYDAYNEMLSQESMAFSVTFEPYWHGWMAMAPADKATELCRLVYEKCFYPEKRYDDFEEVKKE
;
A
#
# COMPACT_ATOMS: atom_id res chain seq x y z
N TRP A 1 18.92 -12.78 -23.34
CA TRP A 1 18.51 -13.31 -22.05
C TRP A 1 17.51 -14.46 -22.17
N PHE A 2 16.70 -14.52 -23.21
CA PHE A 2 15.67 -15.55 -23.40
C PHE A 2 16.06 -16.74 -24.29
N ALA A 3 17.28 -16.77 -24.83
CA ALA A 3 17.72 -17.84 -25.73
C ALA A 3 17.80 -19.26 -25.12
N GLY A 4 17.65 -19.40 -23.81
CA GLY A 4 17.67 -20.68 -23.10
C GLY A 4 16.30 -21.28 -22.75
N TRP A 5 15.20 -20.61 -23.05
CA TRP A 5 13.85 -21.05 -22.66
C TRP A 5 13.25 -22.02 -23.71
N LYS A 6 13.82 -23.20 -23.78
CA LYS A 6 13.31 -24.25 -24.71
C LYS A 6 12.09 -25.02 -24.22
N LYS A 7 11.61 -24.77 -22.99
CA LYS A 7 10.43 -25.42 -22.43
C LYS A 7 9.62 -24.39 -21.61
N ILE A 8 8.65 -23.75 -22.25
CA ILE A 8 7.63 -22.96 -21.55
C ILE A 8 6.55 -23.93 -21.10
N ARG A 9 6.28 -23.97 -19.78
CA ARG A 9 5.07 -24.58 -19.25
C ARG A 9 4.06 -23.46 -19.09
N ALA A 10 3.01 -23.45 -19.89
CA ALA A 10 1.87 -22.57 -19.70
C ALA A 10 0.92 -23.21 -18.68
N ALA A 11 0.56 -22.48 -17.63
CA ALA A 11 -0.53 -22.84 -16.74
C ALA A 11 -1.73 -21.96 -17.09
N TYR A 12 -2.85 -22.59 -17.36
CA TYR A 12 -4.12 -21.91 -17.63
C TYR A 12 -4.98 -21.94 -16.37
N HIS A 13 -5.42 -20.76 -15.93
CA HIS A 13 -6.36 -20.64 -14.83
C HIS A 13 -7.75 -20.32 -15.38
N TYR A 14 -8.68 -21.26 -15.24
CA TYR A 14 -10.05 -21.11 -15.69
C TYR A 14 -10.90 -20.42 -14.61
N ASN A 15 -11.54 -19.32 -15.01
CA ASN A 15 -12.56 -18.67 -14.17
C ASN A 15 -13.94 -18.90 -14.82
N PRO A 16 -14.80 -19.75 -14.24
CA PRO A 16 -16.05 -20.18 -14.87
C PRO A 16 -17.09 -19.07 -15.09
N GLY A 17 -16.84 -17.86 -14.63
CA GLY A 17 -17.76 -16.73 -14.81
C GLY A 17 -17.46 -15.81 -16.00
N ARG A 18 -16.27 -15.87 -16.63
CA ARG A 18 -15.84 -14.82 -17.58
C ARG A 18 -15.12 -15.29 -18.85
N ALA A 19 -14.81 -16.55 -19.03
CA ALA A 19 -14.04 -17.02 -20.17
C ALA A 19 -14.77 -18.10 -20.95
N ALA A 20 -14.65 -18.05 -22.30
CA ALA A 20 -14.95 -19.20 -23.14
C ALA A 20 -14.00 -20.35 -22.76
N GLU A 21 -14.48 -21.59 -22.76
CA GLU A 21 -13.65 -22.76 -22.59
C GLU A 21 -12.59 -22.77 -23.68
N LEU A 22 -11.33 -22.59 -23.29
CA LEU A 22 -10.19 -22.72 -24.20
C LEU A 22 -9.73 -24.18 -24.14
N SER A 23 -9.67 -24.81 -25.31
CA SER A 23 -9.12 -26.15 -25.44
C SER A 23 -7.57 -26.12 -25.46
N GLU A 24 -6.96 -27.25 -25.16
CA GLU A 24 -5.50 -27.40 -25.30
C GLU A 24 -5.02 -27.07 -26.74
N GLU A 25 -5.85 -27.41 -27.72
CA GLU A 25 -5.58 -27.12 -29.13
C GLU A 25 -5.57 -25.60 -29.41
N ASP A 26 -6.49 -24.84 -28.84
CA ASP A 26 -6.54 -23.37 -29.00
C ASP A 26 -5.26 -22.71 -28.45
N ILE A 27 -4.77 -23.19 -27.31
CA ILE A 27 -3.54 -22.70 -26.70
C ILE A 27 -2.33 -23.03 -27.60
N LEU A 28 -2.26 -24.25 -28.13
CA LEU A 28 -1.17 -24.67 -29.02
C LEU A 28 -1.20 -23.91 -30.35
N VAL A 29 -2.36 -23.61 -30.88
CA VAL A 29 -2.53 -22.78 -32.09
C VAL A 29 -2.05 -21.37 -31.83
N ALA A 30 -2.48 -20.75 -30.72
CA ALA A 30 -2.06 -19.40 -30.35
C ALA A 30 -0.55 -19.29 -30.14
N LEU A 31 0.09 -20.31 -29.53
CA LEU A 31 1.53 -20.37 -29.36
C LEU A 31 2.26 -20.47 -30.72
N LYS A 32 1.78 -21.32 -31.64
CA LYS A 32 2.35 -21.44 -32.99
C LYS A 32 2.18 -20.18 -33.83
N GLU A 33 1.07 -19.48 -33.68
CA GLU A 33 0.84 -18.19 -34.35
C GLU A 33 1.74 -17.10 -33.75
N GLY A 34 1.93 -17.10 -32.44
CA GLY A 34 2.88 -16.20 -31.77
C GLY A 34 4.33 -16.40 -32.23
N GLU A 35 4.76 -17.66 -32.47
CA GLU A 35 6.09 -17.96 -33.02
C GLU A 35 6.28 -17.45 -34.44
N LYS A 36 5.23 -17.36 -35.22
CA LYS A 36 5.27 -16.84 -36.61
C LYS A 36 5.27 -15.31 -36.69
N ASN A 37 4.84 -14.64 -35.63
CA ASN A 37 4.89 -13.20 -35.57
C ASN A 37 6.31 -12.73 -35.32
N PRO A 38 6.94 -12.02 -36.27
CA PRO A 38 8.27 -11.47 -36.01
C PRO A 38 8.16 -10.50 -34.85
N TYR A 39 8.95 -10.74 -33.82
CA TYR A 39 9.11 -9.80 -32.72
C TYR A 39 9.54 -8.45 -33.29
N LYS A 40 8.66 -7.47 -33.20
CA LYS A 40 9.02 -6.07 -33.47
C LYS A 40 9.67 -5.55 -32.22
N GLU A 41 10.95 -5.22 -32.33
CA GLU A 41 11.64 -4.52 -31.27
C GLU A 41 10.81 -3.28 -30.87
N TYR A 42 10.47 -3.19 -29.61
CA TYR A 42 9.70 -2.06 -29.11
C TYR A 42 10.63 -0.84 -29.14
N GLU A 43 10.43 0.04 -30.14
CA GLU A 43 11.04 1.36 -30.11
C GLU A 43 10.39 2.16 -28.98
N TYR A 44 11.10 2.31 -27.90
CA TYR A 44 10.71 3.20 -26.82
C TYR A 44 10.83 4.64 -27.35
N VAL A 45 9.74 5.16 -27.85
CA VAL A 45 9.61 6.59 -28.08
C VAL A 45 9.39 7.20 -26.70
N ALA A 46 10.44 7.80 -26.15
CA ALA A 46 10.29 8.61 -24.94
C ALA A 46 9.25 9.68 -25.24
N LYS A 47 8.03 9.49 -24.72
CA LYS A 47 7.06 10.59 -24.68
C LYS A 47 7.76 11.67 -23.85
N GLU A 48 7.87 12.88 -24.42
CA GLU A 48 8.22 14.05 -23.61
C GLU A 48 7.34 13.96 -22.36
N ARG A 49 7.99 13.85 -21.21
CA ARG A 49 7.26 13.93 -19.94
C ARG A 49 6.60 15.30 -19.98
N GLU A 50 5.30 15.33 -20.15
CA GLU A 50 4.53 16.52 -19.81
C GLU A 50 5.02 16.91 -18.40
N GLU A 51 5.51 18.15 -18.28
CA GLU A 51 5.89 18.67 -16.96
C GLU A 51 4.65 18.52 -16.09
N ARG A 52 4.66 17.53 -15.21
CA ARG A 52 3.56 17.34 -14.27
C ARG A 52 3.52 18.59 -13.43
N GLU A 53 2.37 19.24 -13.39
CA GLU A 53 2.14 20.34 -12.47
C GLU A 53 2.56 19.86 -11.08
N GLN A 54 3.47 20.58 -10.45
CA GLN A 54 3.86 20.25 -9.09
C GLN A 54 2.64 20.44 -8.22
N VAL A 55 2.16 19.37 -7.62
CA VAL A 55 1.08 19.44 -6.64
C VAL A 55 1.60 20.25 -5.47
N GLU A 56 0.91 21.35 -5.16
CA GLU A 56 1.22 22.15 -3.99
C GLU A 56 1.01 21.27 -2.75
N ILE A 57 2.12 20.95 -2.08
CA ILE A 57 2.08 20.12 -0.88
C ILE A 57 1.38 20.94 0.21
N PRO A 58 0.18 20.54 0.66
CA PRO A 58 -0.50 21.29 1.70
C PRO A 58 0.39 21.34 2.94
N ASP A 59 0.44 22.47 3.59
CA ASP A 59 1.19 22.62 4.82
C ASP A 59 0.52 21.83 5.96
N PHE A 60 0.60 20.48 5.89
CA PHE A 60 0.17 19.62 7.02
C PHE A 60 0.93 19.98 8.29
N LEU A 61 2.03 20.67 8.11
CA LEU A 61 3.00 20.98 9.11
C LEU A 61 2.50 22.10 10.02
N THR A 62 1.51 22.86 9.58
CA THR A 62 0.94 23.95 10.40
C THR A 62 -0.11 23.50 11.39
N ARG A 63 -0.68 22.28 11.23
CA ARG A 63 -1.64 21.76 12.20
C ARG A 63 -0.93 21.56 13.55
N LYS A 64 -1.27 22.38 14.53
CA LYS A 64 -0.73 22.23 15.88
C LYS A 64 -1.25 20.93 16.46
N PHE A 65 -0.36 19.94 16.59
CA PHE A 65 -0.68 18.75 17.36
C PHE A 65 -0.89 19.19 18.83
N THR A 66 -2.05 18.87 19.37
CA THR A 66 -2.21 18.91 20.82
C THR A 66 -1.27 17.86 21.37
N GLN A 67 -0.20 18.26 22.05
CA GLN A 67 0.68 17.32 22.72
C GLN A 67 -0.17 16.48 23.68
N ALA A 68 -0.52 15.28 23.30
CA ALA A 68 -1.00 14.33 24.27
C ALA A 68 0.17 14.12 25.25
N HIS A 69 -0.07 14.33 26.54
CA HIS A 69 0.91 14.06 27.59
C HIS A 69 1.10 12.53 27.74
N LEU A 70 1.61 11.89 26.68
CA LEU A 70 1.96 10.49 26.71
C LEU A 70 3.37 10.39 27.31
N SER A 71 3.47 9.75 28.46
CA SER A 71 4.75 9.44 29.07
C SER A 71 5.13 7.99 28.81
N VAL A 72 6.43 7.74 28.83
CA VAL A 72 6.98 6.38 28.74
C VAL A 72 6.73 5.69 30.08
N ALA A 73 6.00 4.58 30.05
CA ALA A 73 5.75 3.74 31.22
C ALA A 73 6.93 2.79 31.49
N SER A 74 7.52 2.24 30.43
CA SER A 74 8.71 1.39 30.54
C SER A 74 9.48 1.33 29.23
N GLU A 75 10.78 1.08 29.34
CA GLU A 75 11.66 0.80 28.21
C GLU A 75 12.47 -0.47 28.50
N ARG A 76 12.68 -1.28 27.47
CA ARG A 76 13.62 -2.40 27.53
C ARG A 76 14.35 -2.59 26.21
N LYS A 77 15.60 -3.01 26.27
CA LYS A 77 16.36 -3.48 25.11
C LYS A 77 16.22 -5.00 25.03
N ILE A 78 15.92 -5.51 23.83
CA ILE A 78 15.88 -6.96 23.57
C ILE A 78 17.27 -7.36 23.09
N GLU A 79 18.01 -8.05 23.94
CA GLU A 79 19.37 -8.49 23.62
C GLU A 79 19.37 -9.47 22.44
N GLY A 80 20.38 -9.38 21.61
CA GLY A 80 20.56 -10.23 20.42
C GLY A 80 19.77 -9.80 19.17
N LEU A 81 18.78 -8.90 19.30
CA LEU A 81 18.00 -8.41 18.16
C LEU A 81 18.25 -6.93 17.84
N GLU A 82 19.03 -6.22 18.65
CA GLU A 82 19.22 -4.75 18.54
C GLU A 82 17.88 -3.98 18.48
N VAL A 83 16.91 -4.46 19.25
CA VAL A 83 15.54 -3.91 19.29
C VAL A 83 15.30 -3.21 20.62
N LYS A 84 14.73 -2.01 20.56
CA LYS A 84 14.25 -1.27 21.73
C LYS A 84 12.72 -1.32 21.77
N GLU A 85 12.15 -1.78 22.87
CA GLU A 85 10.71 -1.73 23.13
C GLU A 85 10.41 -0.59 24.11
N ILE A 86 9.42 0.22 23.77
CA ILE A 86 8.94 1.34 24.57
C ILE A 86 7.44 1.14 24.78
N CYS A 87 7.01 1.05 26.03
CA CYS A 87 5.60 1.04 26.39
C CYS A 87 5.16 2.43 26.85
N LEU A 88 4.06 2.92 26.28
CA LEU A 88 3.48 4.21 26.67
C LEU A 88 2.41 4.04 27.74
N THR A 89 2.12 5.11 28.47
CA THR A 89 1.12 5.10 29.56
C THR A 89 -0.31 4.81 29.10
N ASN A 90 -0.62 5.01 27.79
CA ASN A 90 -1.89 4.63 27.18
C ASN A 90 -1.98 3.17 26.74
N GLY A 91 -0.93 2.36 27.02
CA GLY A 91 -0.84 0.96 26.63
C GLY A 91 -0.29 0.72 25.22
N ALA A 92 -0.01 1.76 24.44
CA ALA A 92 0.63 1.59 23.14
C ALA A 92 2.07 1.11 23.31
N ARG A 93 2.50 0.22 22.42
CA ARG A 93 3.84 -0.38 22.43
C ARG A 93 4.56 -0.05 21.13
N ILE A 94 5.72 0.55 21.23
CA ILE A 94 6.58 0.93 20.13
C ILE A 94 7.80 0.02 20.11
N ILE A 95 8.08 -0.59 18.98
CA ILE A 95 9.25 -1.44 18.76
C ILE A 95 10.14 -0.74 17.74
N LEU A 96 11.33 -0.35 18.17
CA LEU A 96 12.32 0.33 17.35
C LEU A 96 13.46 -0.62 16.99
N LYS A 97 13.74 -0.76 15.72
CA LYS A 97 14.90 -1.48 15.20
C LYS A 97 15.68 -0.57 14.25
N CYS A 98 16.94 -0.29 14.56
CA CYS A 98 17.83 0.38 13.65
C CYS A 98 18.60 -0.66 12.85
N THR A 99 18.45 -0.64 11.52
CA THR A 99 19.20 -1.48 10.61
C THR A 99 20.41 -0.72 10.05
N LYS A 100 21.51 -1.43 9.79
CA LYS A 100 22.75 -0.85 9.27
C LYS A 100 22.88 -1.08 7.75
N ASP A 101 21.84 -1.59 7.13
CA ASP A 101 21.87 -2.19 5.77
C ASP A 101 21.86 -1.16 4.63
N GLY A 102 22.26 0.07 4.92
CA GLY A 102 22.58 1.10 3.90
C GLY A 102 21.39 1.81 3.26
N GLU A 103 20.18 1.34 3.43
CA GLU A 103 18.99 2.03 2.96
C GLU A 103 18.64 3.18 3.92
N ARG A 104 18.69 4.41 3.40
CA ARG A 104 18.28 5.59 4.15
C ARG A 104 16.75 5.73 4.14
N GLN A 105 16.07 4.73 4.66
CA GLN A 105 14.62 4.64 4.66
C GLN A 105 14.10 4.41 6.08
N ILE A 106 12.95 5.00 6.39
CA ILE A 106 12.17 4.68 7.57
C ILE A 106 10.90 3.93 7.17
N THR A 107 10.60 2.86 7.89
CA THR A 107 9.35 2.13 7.76
C THR A 107 8.62 2.18 9.10
N LEU A 108 7.36 2.63 9.07
CA LEU A 108 6.45 2.60 10.20
C LEU A 108 5.39 1.54 9.94
N THR A 109 5.17 0.64 10.89
CA THR A 109 4.09 -0.34 10.82
C THR A 109 3.31 -0.29 12.13
N ALA A 110 2.00 -0.13 12.02
CA ALA A 110 1.12 -0.26 13.16
C ALA A 110 0.11 -1.36 12.92
N PHE A 111 -0.20 -2.13 13.95
CA PHE A 111 -1.22 -3.15 13.90
C PHE A 111 -1.93 -3.29 15.24
N ALA A 112 -3.21 -3.65 15.17
CA ALA A 112 -4.04 -3.99 16.30
C ALA A 112 -4.65 -5.38 16.11
N LYS A 113 -4.90 -6.09 17.20
CA LYS A 113 -5.61 -7.36 17.18
C LYS A 113 -7.08 -7.13 16.86
N GLY A 114 -7.70 -8.09 16.19
CA GLY A 114 -9.11 -8.07 15.86
C GLY A 114 -9.36 -8.48 14.42
N GLY A 115 -9.12 -7.57 13.47
CA GLY A 115 -9.39 -7.81 12.06
C GLY A 115 -10.82 -8.25 11.79
N ALA A 116 -11.03 -9.10 10.79
CA ALA A 116 -12.34 -9.62 10.42
C ALA A 116 -12.98 -10.50 11.52
N SER A 117 -12.15 -11.14 12.36
CA SER A 117 -12.64 -12.11 13.38
C SER A 117 -13.48 -11.47 14.49
N VAL A 118 -13.48 -10.16 14.64
CA VAL A 118 -14.33 -9.45 15.61
C VAL A 118 -15.73 -9.16 15.06
N LEU A 119 -15.97 -9.45 13.78
CA LEU A 119 -17.25 -9.23 13.11
C LEU A 119 -18.03 -10.55 12.98
N PRO A 120 -19.37 -10.49 12.94
CA PRO A 120 -20.17 -11.64 12.63
C PRO A 120 -19.82 -12.22 11.24
N PRO A 121 -19.80 -13.55 11.06
CA PRO A 121 -19.40 -14.20 9.80
C PRO A 121 -20.16 -13.70 8.56
N GLU A 122 -21.43 -13.34 8.70
CA GLU A 122 -22.26 -12.79 7.64
C GLU A 122 -21.81 -11.42 7.12
N LYS A 123 -20.91 -10.75 7.85
CA LYS A 123 -20.34 -9.47 7.45
C LYS A 123 -18.94 -9.60 6.80
N TYR A 124 -18.39 -10.80 6.72
CA TYR A 124 -17.04 -10.99 6.17
C TYR A 124 -16.93 -10.57 4.71
N SER A 125 -17.92 -10.89 3.90
CA SER A 125 -17.94 -10.50 2.49
C SER A 125 -18.00 -8.96 2.29
N GLN A 126 -18.51 -8.24 3.29
CA GLN A 126 -18.56 -6.77 3.26
C GLN A 126 -17.21 -6.12 3.54
N LEU A 127 -16.23 -6.88 4.02
CA LEU A 127 -14.89 -6.40 4.34
C LEU A 127 -13.90 -6.55 3.17
N GLU A 128 -14.27 -7.33 2.17
CA GLU A 128 -13.46 -7.64 1.01
C GLU A 128 -13.18 -6.31 0.29
N GLY A 129 -13.10 -5.41 0.19
CA GLY A 129 -12.79 -4.12 -0.44
C GLY A 129 -12.47 -3.00 0.55
N VAL A 130 -12.67 -3.20 1.86
CA VAL A 130 -12.50 -2.12 2.84
C VAL A 130 -11.08 -1.55 2.83
N ALA A 131 -10.07 -2.41 2.81
CA ALA A 131 -8.68 -1.97 2.75
C ALA A 131 -8.40 -1.18 1.47
N GLY A 132 -8.82 -1.70 0.31
CA GLY A 132 -8.71 -1.03 -0.98
C GLY A 132 -9.44 0.33 -1.00
N TYR A 133 -10.66 0.38 -0.50
CA TYR A 133 -11.41 1.63 -0.38
C TYR A 133 -10.68 2.67 0.50
N MET A 134 -10.09 2.24 1.61
CA MET A 134 -9.32 3.12 2.47
C MET A 134 -8.01 3.59 1.82
N GLU A 135 -7.38 2.75 1.01
CA GLU A 135 -6.18 3.11 0.25
C GLU A 135 -6.46 4.11 -0.85
N MET A 136 -7.58 3.93 -1.58
CA MET A 136 -8.00 4.80 -2.68
C MET A 136 -8.52 6.17 -2.23
N GLY A 137 -8.58 6.46 -0.95
CA GLY A 137 -8.93 7.79 -0.44
C GLY A 137 -7.70 8.68 -0.31
N GLY A 138 -7.87 9.99 -0.52
CA GLY A 138 -6.89 11.00 -0.17
C GLY A 138 -6.94 11.38 1.32
N ILE A 139 -6.73 12.64 1.60
CA ILE A 139 -6.86 13.26 2.92
C ILE A 139 -7.81 14.45 2.80
N GLU A 140 -8.31 15.00 3.92
CA GLU A 140 -9.36 16.02 3.94
C GLU A 140 -9.13 17.20 2.97
N LYS A 141 -7.88 17.56 2.70
CA LYS A 141 -7.50 18.71 1.86
C LYS A 141 -6.93 18.32 0.50
N MET A 142 -6.93 17.07 0.18
CA MET A 142 -6.28 16.55 -1.02
C MET A 142 -6.99 15.28 -1.45
N ASP A 143 -7.53 15.29 -2.66
CA ASP A 143 -8.14 14.11 -3.26
C ASP A 143 -7.11 13.00 -3.53
N TYR A 144 -7.59 11.85 -3.95
CA TYR A 144 -6.76 10.68 -4.17
C TYR A 144 -5.64 10.91 -5.18
N ASP A 145 -5.92 11.58 -6.29
CA ASP A 145 -4.95 11.77 -7.38
C ASP A 145 -3.83 12.72 -6.93
N ALA A 146 -4.17 13.85 -6.33
CA ALA A 146 -3.21 14.79 -5.77
C ALA A 146 -2.41 14.16 -4.61
N TYR A 147 -3.07 13.34 -3.79
CA TYR A 147 -2.42 12.60 -2.71
C TYR A 147 -1.37 11.61 -3.24
N ASN A 148 -1.69 10.82 -4.27
CA ASN A 148 -0.76 9.89 -4.87
C ASN A 148 0.41 10.59 -5.58
N GLU A 149 0.14 11.70 -6.24
CA GLU A 149 1.20 12.50 -6.86
C GLU A 149 2.15 13.04 -5.80
N MET A 150 1.64 13.56 -4.68
CA MET A 150 2.44 13.98 -3.54
C MET A 150 3.28 12.82 -2.98
N LEU A 151 2.68 11.64 -2.76
CA LEU A 151 3.43 10.48 -2.28
C LEU A 151 4.58 10.13 -3.22
N SER A 152 4.33 10.18 -4.53
CA SER A 152 5.35 9.93 -5.55
C SER A 152 6.47 10.95 -5.52
N GLN A 153 6.14 12.25 -5.45
CA GLN A 153 7.11 13.35 -5.40
C GLN A 153 7.98 13.27 -4.15
N GLU A 154 7.38 12.94 -3.01
CA GLU A 154 8.06 12.84 -1.71
C GLU A 154 8.74 11.49 -1.49
N SER A 155 8.62 10.54 -2.42
CA SER A 155 9.09 9.16 -2.29
C SER A 155 8.54 8.47 -1.04
N MET A 156 7.27 8.71 -0.73
CA MET A 156 6.54 8.13 0.38
C MET A 156 5.58 7.06 -0.09
N ALA A 157 5.21 6.15 0.82
CA ALA A 157 4.16 5.17 0.59
C ALA A 157 3.31 5.00 1.87
N PHE A 158 2.04 4.69 1.67
CA PHE A 158 1.11 4.33 2.73
C PHE A 158 0.19 3.21 2.24
N SER A 159 0.01 2.19 3.05
CA SER A 159 -0.91 1.09 2.75
C SER A 159 -1.67 0.66 3.99
N VAL A 160 -2.88 0.16 3.79
CA VAL A 160 -3.76 -0.37 4.84
C VAL A 160 -3.84 -1.88 4.69
N THR A 161 -3.84 -2.58 5.82
CA THR A 161 -4.00 -4.03 5.85
C THR A 161 -5.18 -4.39 6.75
N PHE A 162 -6.05 -5.26 6.25
CA PHE A 162 -7.17 -5.79 7.00
C PHE A 162 -7.20 -7.31 6.84
N GLU A 163 -6.77 -8.00 7.89
CA GLU A 163 -6.58 -9.44 7.93
C GLU A 163 -7.63 -10.12 8.84
N PRO A 164 -7.77 -11.43 8.79
CA PRO A 164 -8.73 -12.12 9.66
C PRO A 164 -8.58 -11.81 11.16
N TYR A 165 -7.35 -11.72 11.68
CA TYR A 165 -7.09 -11.59 13.11
C TYR A 165 -6.40 -10.29 13.53
N TRP A 166 -6.07 -9.44 12.58
CA TRP A 166 -5.42 -8.15 12.84
C TRP A 166 -5.72 -7.16 11.71
N HIS A 167 -5.56 -5.91 12.00
CA HIS A 167 -5.64 -4.83 11.04
C HIS A 167 -4.57 -3.78 11.35
N GLY A 168 -4.22 -2.99 10.37
CA GLY A 168 -3.19 -2.00 10.55
C GLY A 168 -2.85 -1.24 9.29
N TRP A 169 -1.70 -0.60 9.33
CA TRP A 169 -1.14 0.14 8.21
C TRP A 169 0.37 0.06 8.20
N MET A 170 0.95 0.30 7.04
CA MET A 170 2.37 0.47 6.83
C MET A 170 2.62 1.78 6.09
N ALA A 171 3.65 2.51 6.50
CA ALA A 171 4.08 3.74 5.85
C ALA A 171 5.59 3.76 5.71
N MET A 172 6.08 4.33 4.62
CA MET A 172 7.49 4.36 4.27
C MET A 172 7.87 5.74 3.71
N ALA A 173 9.09 6.18 4.04
CA ALA A 173 9.67 7.41 3.51
C ALA A 173 11.20 7.37 3.57
N PRO A 174 11.91 8.27 2.86
CA PRO A 174 13.31 8.56 3.14
C PRO A 174 13.51 8.94 4.62
N ALA A 175 14.63 8.54 5.20
CA ALA A 175 14.87 8.69 6.64
C ALA A 175 14.91 10.15 7.12
N ASP A 176 15.26 11.07 6.25
CA ASP A 176 15.25 12.52 6.49
C ASP A 176 13.85 13.12 6.52
N LYS A 177 12.83 12.37 6.06
CA LYS A 177 11.41 12.76 6.06
C LYS A 177 10.57 12.06 7.13
N ALA A 178 11.21 11.62 8.21
CA ALA A 178 10.53 10.89 9.29
C ALA A 178 9.39 11.69 9.95
N THR A 179 9.56 12.99 10.09
CA THR A 179 8.55 13.87 10.69
C THR A 179 7.33 14.02 9.78
N GLU A 180 7.59 14.25 8.49
CA GLU A 180 6.58 14.35 7.44
C GLU A 180 5.79 13.05 7.33
N LEU A 181 6.47 11.89 7.39
CA LEU A 181 5.82 10.58 7.40
C LEU A 181 4.88 10.41 8.59
N CYS A 182 5.30 10.78 9.79
CA CYS A 182 4.44 10.72 10.97
C CYS A 182 3.19 11.61 10.83
N ARG A 183 3.34 12.77 10.20
CA ARG A 183 2.23 13.68 9.93
C ARG A 183 1.29 13.14 8.87
N LEU A 184 1.83 12.59 7.78
CA LEU A 184 1.05 11.92 6.75
C LEU A 184 0.17 10.82 7.35
N VAL A 185 0.75 9.95 8.17
CA VAL A 185 0.03 8.89 8.87
C VAL A 185 -1.08 9.47 9.77
N TYR A 186 -0.79 10.55 10.48
CA TYR A 186 -1.78 11.21 11.31
C TYR A 186 -2.95 11.77 10.48
N GLU A 187 -2.65 12.49 9.39
CA GLU A 187 -3.69 13.04 8.50
C GLU A 187 -4.53 11.89 7.88
N LYS A 188 -3.88 10.83 7.40
CA LYS A 188 -4.58 9.70 6.79
C LYS A 188 -5.49 8.96 7.78
N CYS A 189 -5.08 8.83 9.04
CA CYS A 189 -5.86 8.13 10.05
C CYS A 189 -6.98 8.97 10.66
N PHE A 190 -6.80 10.27 10.80
CA PHE A 190 -7.73 11.13 11.54
C PHE A 190 -8.51 12.12 10.66
N TYR A 191 -8.00 12.40 9.47
CA TYR A 191 -8.58 13.34 8.52
C TYR A 191 -8.59 12.77 7.10
N PRO A 192 -9.17 11.56 6.91
CA PRO A 192 -9.31 10.98 5.58
C PRO A 192 -10.25 11.82 4.73
N GLU A 193 -10.07 11.75 3.42
CA GLU A 193 -11.02 12.31 2.46
C GLU A 193 -12.41 11.69 2.66
N LYS A 194 -13.45 12.52 2.59
CA LYS A 194 -14.84 12.06 2.72
C LYS A 194 -15.42 11.80 1.33
N ARG A 195 -15.48 10.54 0.94
CA ARG A 195 -15.88 10.08 -0.40
C ARG A 195 -17.20 9.30 -0.33
N TYR A 196 -18.29 10.00 -0.16
CA TYR A 196 -19.61 9.36 -0.04
C TYR A 196 -20.08 8.73 -1.37
N ASP A 197 -19.80 9.39 -2.50
CA ASP A 197 -20.27 8.94 -3.81
C ASP A 197 -19.53 7.69 -4.29
N ASP A 198 -18.23 7.61 -4.07
CA ASP A 198 -17.40 6.46 -4.46
C ASP A 198 -17.71 5.21 -3.62
N PHE A 199 -18.19 5.37 -2.39
CA PHE A 199 -18.61 4.24 -1.56
C PHE A 199 -19.82 3.50 -2.16
N GLU A 200 -20.71 4.20 -2.84
CA GLU A 200 -21.85 3.58 -3.54
C GLU A 200 -21.43 2.85 -4.82
N GLU A 201 -20.30 3.21 -5.41
CA GLU A 201 -19.71 2.48 -6.54
C GLU A 201 -19.01 1.20 -6.10
N VAL A 202 -18.21 1.26 -5.05
CA VAL A 202 -17.54 0.07 -4.47
C VAL A 202 -18.52 -1.01 -4.00
N LYS A 203 -19.72 -0.62 -3.56
CA LYS A 203 -20.76 -1.57 -3.18
C LYS A 203 -21.36 -2.35 -4.35
N LYS A 204 -21.17 -1.90 -5.59
CA LYS A 204 -21.75 -2.52 -6.79
C LYS A 204 -20.83 -3.57 -7.43
N GLU A 205 -19.57 -3.61 -7.04
CA GLU A 205 -18.58 -4.61 -7.42
C GLU A 205 -18.63 -5.84 -6.51
#